data_783de55a7b533214b2269cb7f282c995
#
_entry.id   783de55a7b533214b2269cb7f282c995
#
_cell.length_a   1.000
_cell.length_b   1.000
_cell.length_c   1.000
_cell.angle_alpha   90.00
_cell.angle_beta   90.00
_cell.angle_gamma   90.00
#
_symmetry.space_group_name_H-M   'P 1'
#
loop_
_entity.id
_entity.type
_entity.pdbx_description
1 polymer ?
#
loop_
_entity_poly.entity_id
_entity_poly.type
_entity_poly.pdbx_seq_one_letter_code
_entity_poly.pdbx_strand_id
1 'polypeptide(L)'
;MTLIDEIRVKFKTRNYEFSKHAVDQSIIRDISVAEVEDAIAGRSEVIEDYPEDKYGPSCLILGYTKGGRPLHVQCSYPSRPLIAIIAVYQPDPDLWIDFRIRK
;
A
#
# COMPACT_ATOMS: atom_id res chain seq x y z
N MET A 1 -9.03 16.97 1.62
CA MET A 1 -8.81 15.52 1.61
C MET A 1 -7.36 15.20 1.93
N THR A 2 -7.12 14.24 2.79
CA THR A 2 -5.76 13.81 3.10
C THR A 2 -5.22 12.87 2.01
N LEU A 3 -3.92 12.63 2.01
CA LEU A 3 -3.29 11.72 1.05
C LEU A 3 -3.94 10.32 1.09
N ILE A 4 -4.17 9.78 2.30
CA ILE A 4 -4.78 8.46 2.42
C ILE A 4 -6.24 8.44 1.92
N ASP A 5 -6.98 9.52 2.12
CA ASP A 5 -8.36 9.61 1.63
C ASP A 5 -8.41 9.57 0.11
N GLU A 6 -7.50 10.29 -0.55
CA GLU A 6 -7.42 10.30 -2.02
C GLU A 6 -7.00 8.93 -2.56
N ILE A 7 -6.09 8.24 -1.87
CA ILE A 7 -5.67 6.88 -2.23
C ILE A 7 -6.85 5.92 -2.08
N ARG A 8 -7.62 6.02 -0.99
CA ARG A 8 -8.81 5.19 -0.80
C ARG A 8 -9.82 5.36 -1.92
N VAL A 9 -10.03 6.60 -2.40
CA VAL A 9 -10.91 6.87 -3.55
C VAL A 9 -10.41 6.15 -4.79
N LYS A 10 -9.11 6.20 -5.06
CA LYS A 10 -8.50 5.51 -6.20
C LYS A 10 -8.71 3.99 -6.14
N PHE A 11 -8.55 3.40 -4.97
CA PHE A 11 -8.81 1.98 -4.79
C PHE A 11 -10.28 1.63 -4.94
N LYS A 12 -11.16 2.45 -4.37
CA LYS A 12 -12.61 2.25 -4.45
C LYS A 12 -13.12 2.32 -5.89
N THR A 13 -12.55 3.21 -6.70
CA THR A 13 -12.93 3.38 -8.10
C THR A 13 -12.08 2.53 -9.05
N ARG A 14 -11.22 1.70 -8.51
CA ARG A 14 -10.34 0.78 -9.25
C ARG A 14 -9.40 1.50 -10.23
N ASN A 15 -8.99 2.71 -9.89
CA ASN A 15 -8.03 3.50 -10.65
C ASN A 15 -6.60 3.24 -10.17
N TYR A 16 -6.20 1.99 -10.18
CA TYR A 16 -4.85 1.54 -9.80
C TYR A 16 -4.39 0.39 -10.69
N GLU A 17 -3.08 0.20 -10.74
CA GLU A 17 -2.48 -0.93 -11.43
C GLU A 17 -1.31 -1.45 -10.60
N PHE A 18 -1.06 -2.76 -10.64
CA PHE A 18 0.08 -3.37 -9.99
C PHE A 18 1.28 -3.32 -10.92
N SER A 19 2.44 -2.89 -10.42
CA SER A 19 3.72 -3.07 -11.13
C SER A 19 4.02 -4.56 -11.25
N LYS A 20 4.91 -4.92 -12.17
CA LYS A 20 5.34 -6.32 -12.30
C LYS A 20 5.92 -6.84 -10.98
N HIS A 21 6.75 -6.04 -10.31
CA HIS A 21 7.33 -6.39 -9.01
C HIS A 21 6.26 -6.67 -7.96
N ALA A 22 5.23 -5.82 -7.90
CA ALA A 22 4.13 -6.00 -6.95
C ALA A 22 3.31 -7.25 -7.26
N VAL A 23 3.08 -7.55 -8.53
CA VAL A 23 2.42 -8.80 -8.94
C VAL A 23 3.22 -10.00 -8.47
N ASP A 24 4.53 -10.01 -8.75
CA ASP A 24 5.40 -11.11 -8.35
C ASP A 24 5.40 -11.29 -6.84
N GLN A 25 5.49 -10.20 -6.07
CA GLN A 25 5.43 -10.25 -4.61
C GLN A 25 4.09 -10.80 -4.11
N SER A 26 2.98 -10.39 -4.71
CA SER A 26 1.66 -10.84 -4.30
C SER A 26 1.50 -12.35 -4.47
N ILE A 27 2.06 -12.90 -5.54
CA ILE A 27 2.02 -14.34 -5.81
C ILE A 27 2.91 -15.10 -4.82
N ILE A 28 4.17 -14.68 -4.67
CA ILE A 28 5.13 -15.35 -3.79
C ILE A 28 4.67 -15.33 -2.32
N ARG A 29 4.07 -14.23 -1.90
CA ARG A 29 3.66 -14.01 -0.51
C ARG A 29 2.20 -14.36 -0.24
N ASP A 30 1.50 -14.87 -1.23
CA ASP A 30 0.08 -15.24 -1.11
C ASP A 30 -0.76 -14.07 -0.59
N ILE A 31 -0.66 -12.94 -1.26
CA ILE A 31 -1.46 -11.75 -0.98
C ILE A 31 -2.35 -11.51 -2.18
N SER A 32 -3.67 -11.60 -1.98
CA SER A 32 -4.63 -11.38 -3.07
C SER A 32 -4.89 -9.90 -3.31
N VAL A 33 -5.36 -9.56 -4.51
CA VAL A 33 -5.81 -8.19 -4.81
C VAL A 33 -6.95 -7.79 -3.86
N ALA A 34 -7.86 -8.70 -3.57
CA ALA A 34 -8.96 -8.44 -2.63
C ALA A 34 -8.44 -8.08 -1.24
N GLU A 35 -7.38 -8.76 -0.76
CA GLU A 35 -6.77 -8.44 0.53
C GLU A 35 -6.14 -7.04 0.52
N VAL A 36 -5.49 -6.66 -0.57
CA VAL A 36 -4.92 -5.30 -0.70
C VAL A 36 -6.02 -4.26 -0.70
N GLU A 37 -7.09 -4.49 -1.46
CA GLU A 37 -8.24 -3.58 -1.50
C GLU A 37 -8.89 -3.42 -0.11
N ASP A 38 -9.11 -4.54 0.58
CA ASP A 38 -9.68 -4.53 1.93
C ASP A 38 -8.78 -3.78 2.92
N ALA A 39 -7.47 -4.00 2.83
CA ALA A 39 -6.52 -3.34 3.72
C ALA A 39 -6.53 -1.82 3.54
N ILE A 40 -6.60 -1.34 2.30
CA ILE A 40 -6.63 0.10 2.02
C ILE A 40 -7.99 0.71 2.39
N ALA A 41 -9.09 0.03 2.06
CA ALA A 41 -10.45 0.53 2.32
C ALA A 41 -10.79 0.57 3.81
N GLY A 42 -10.22 -0.34 4.59
CA GLY A 42 -10.47 -0.45 6.00
C GLY A 42 -9.59 0.48 6.84
N ARG A 43 -9.04 -0.06 7.92
CA ARG A 43 -8.14 0.69 8.80
C ARG A 43 -6.75 0.76 8.17
N SER A 44 -6.46 1.90 7.55
CA SER A 44 -5.19 2.14 6.87
C SER A 44 -4.64 3.53 7.20
N GLU A 45 -3.31 3.65 7.11
CA GLU A 45 -2.62 4.93 7.35
C GLU A 45 -1.33 4.99 6.53
N VAL A 46 -0.94 6.20 6.14
CA VAL A 46 0.37 6.45 5.54
C VAL A 46 1.38 6.45 6.67
N ILE A 47 2.36 5.55 6.62
CA ILE A 47 3.40 5.43 7.64
C ILE A 47 4.74 5.99 7.20
N GLU A 48 5.00 6.05 5.88
CA GLU A 48 6.18 6.70 5.30
C GLU A 48 5.75 7.45 4.05
N ASP A 49 6.28 8.65 3.88
CA ASP A 49 5.92 9.50 2.74
C ASP A 49 7.20 9.94 2.02
N TYR A 50 7.23 9.74 0.72
CA TYR A 50 8.38 10.04 -0.14
C TYR A 50 7.96 10.99 -1.27
N PRO A 51 7.65 12.27 -0.95
CA PRO A 51 7.16 13.22 -1.95
C PRO A 51 8.19 13.57 -3.01
N GLU A 52 9.49 13.34 -2.72
CA GLU A 52 10.58 13.69 -3.62
C GLU A 52 11.37 12.47 -4.11
N ASP A 53 10.71 11.30 -4.13
CA ASP A 53 11.31 10.10 -4.69
C ASP A 53 11.68 10.35 -6.15
N LYS A 54 12.90 9.96 -6.54
CA LYS A 54 13.42 10.20 -7.89
C LYS A 54 12.60 9.55 -9.00
N TYR A 55 11.85 8.51 -8.67
CA TYR A 55 10.94 7.84 -9.63
C TYR A 55 9.50 8.36 -9.56
N GLY A 56 9.29 9.48 -8.89
CA GLY A 56 7.99 10.10 -8.66
C GLY A 56 7.52 9.93 -7.22
N PRO A 57 6.67 10.84 -6.75
CA PRO A 57 6.17 10.78 -5.37
C PRO A 57 5.49 9.45 -5.06
N SER A 58 5.81 8.88 -3.91
CA SER A 58 5.22 7.64 -3.43
C SER A 58 5.07 7.66 -1.91
N CYS A 59 4.34 6.69 -1.38
CA CYS A 59 4.18 6.53 0.05
C CYS A 59 4.02 5.06 0.42
N LEU A 60 4.25 4.75 1.70
CA LEU A 60 4.05 3.42 2.26
C LEU A 60 2.84 3.44 3.18
N ILE A 61 1.93 2.51 2.96
CA ILE A 61 0.68 2.42 3.70
C ILE A 61 0.66 1.15 4.52
N LEU A 62 0.27 1.28 5.79
CA LEU A 62 -0.07 0.14 6.64
C LEU A 62 -1.59 -0.03 6.60
N GLY A 63 -2.05 -1.23 6.30
CA GLY A 63 -3.46 -1.59 6.38
C GLY A 63 -3.61 -3.01 6.90
N TYR A 64 -4.84 -3.35 7.29
CA TYR A 64 -5.15 -4.68 7.80
C TYR A 64 -6.25 -5.30 6.95
N THR A 65 -6.08 -6.56 6.58
CA THR A 65 -7.13 -7.32 5.91
C THR A 65 -8.31 -7.54 6.86
N LYS A 66 -9.42 -8.04 6.36
CA LYS A 66 -10.58 -8.38 7.19
C LYS A 66 -10.22 -9.42 8.25
N GLY A 67 -9.29 -10.30 7.94
CA GLY A 67 -8.80 -11.30 8.89
C GLY A 67 -7.76 -10.78 9.88
N GLY A 68 -7.40 -9.51 9.83
CA GLY A 68 -6.43 -8.91 10.74
C GLY A 68 -4.97 -9.05 10.31
N ARG A 69 -4.71 -9.50 9.09
CA ARG A 69 -3.35 -9.61 8.55
C ARG A 69 -2.80 -8.22 8.23
N PRO A 70 -1.66 -7.81 8.82
CA PRO A 70 -1.06 -6.53 8.47
C PRO A 70 -0.41 -6.60 7.10
N LEU A 71 -0.61 -5.56 6.29
CA LEU A 71 0.02 -5.41 4.98
C LEU A 71 0.68 -4.05 4.87
N HIS A 72 1.86 -4.03 4.24
CA HIS A 72 2.46 -2.79 3.75
C HIS A 72 2.23 -2.72 2.25
N VAL A 73 1.73 -1.58 1.79
CA VAL A 73 1.49 -1.30 0.37
C VAL A 73 2.22 -0.02 0.02
N GLN A 74 3.20 -0.10 -0.88
CA GLN A 74 3.84 1.09 -1.41
C GLN A 74 3.15 1.45 -2.73
N CYS A 75 2.72 2.69 -2.86
CA CYS A 75 2.06 3.15 -4.08
C CYS A 75 2.48 4.58 -4.44
N SER A 76 2.30 4.92 -5.72
CA SER A 76 2.50 6.29 -6.19
C SER A 76 1.40 7.20 -5.65
N TYR A 77 1.63 8.52 -5.72
CA TYR A 77 0.64 9.52 -5.30
C TYR A 77 -0.61 9.47 -6.18
N PRO A 78 -1.77 9.85 -5.62
CA PRO A 78 -3.05 9.83 -6.34
C PRO A 78 -3.23 10.96 -7.36
N SER A 79 -2.20 11.79 -7.56
CA SER A 79 -2.19 12.83 -8.60
C SER A 79 -2.17 12.26 -10.02
N ARG A 80 -1.82 10.97 -10.17
CA ARG A 80 -1.83 10.26 -11.45
C ARG A 80 -3.23 9.68 -11.71
N PRO A 81 -3.64 9.55 -12.98
CA PRO A 81 -4.92 8.92 -13.32
C PRO A 81 -5.06 7.51 -12.74
N LEU A 82 -4.01 6.70 -12.89
CA LEU A 82 -3.89 5.39 -12.24
C LEU A 82 -2.74 5.46 -11.26
N ILE A 83 -2.97 5.08 -10.01
CA ILE A 83 -1.85 4.92 -9.08
C ILE A 83 -1.18 3.58 -9.33
N ALA A 84 0.15 3.57 -9.21
CA ALA A 84 0.92 2.34 -9.33
C ALA A 84 1.12 1.72 -7.94
N ILE A 85 0.75 0.45 -7.81
CA ILE A 85 1.12 -0.34 -6.64
C ILE A 85 2.53 -0.85 -6.90
N ILE A 86 3.49 -0.35 -6.13
CA ILE A 86 4.92 -0.57 -6.36
C ILE A 86 5.40 -1.84 -5.64
N ALA A 87 4.95 -2.04 -4.42
CA ALA A 87 5.33 -3.18 -3.59
C ALA A 87 4.22 -3.55 -2.62
N VAL A 88 4.08 -4.83 -2.33
CA VAL A 88 3.17 -5.34 -1.31
C VAL A 88 3.88 -6.45 -0.53
N TYR A 89 3.76 -6.43 0.79
CA TYR A 89 4.31 -7.47 1.65
C TYR A 89 3.67 -7.42 3.02
N GLN A 90 3.81 -8.50 3.77
CA GLN A 90 3.45 -8.50 5.17
C GLN A 90 4.68 -8.03 5.97
N PRO A 91 4.56 -6.98 6.80
CA PRO A 91 5.71 -6.46 7.55
C PRO A 91 6.20 -7.47 8.57
N ASP A 92 7.54 -7.57 8.68
CA ASP A 92 8.22 -8.43 9.64
C ASP A 92 8.26 -7.70 11.00
N PRO A 93 7.69 -8.28 12.07
CA PRO A 93 7.72 -7.65 13.39
C PRO A 93 9.13 -7.47 13.96
N ASP A 94 10.12 -8.21 13.45
CA ASP A 94 11.51 -8.04 13.86
C ASP A 94 12.14 -6.77 13.24
N LEU A 95 11.54 -6.23 12.17
CA LEU A 95 12.05 -5.05 11.46
C LEU A 95 11.22 -3.80 11.72
N TRP A 96 10.04 -3.93 12.32
CA TRP A 96 9.10 -2.82 12.51
C TRP A 96 8.54 -2.81 13.92
N ILE A 97 8.38 -1.61 14.49
CA ILE A 97 7.69 -1.41 15.77
C ILE A 97 6.21 -1.15 15.44
N ASP A 98 5.31 -2.00 15.94
CA ASP A 98 3.86 -1.92 15.69
C ASP A 98 3.54 -1.86 14.18
N PHE A 99 4.42 -2.43 13.34
CA PHE A 99 4.33 -2.40 11.88
C PHE A 99 4.39 -0.99 11.29
N ARG A 100 4.66 0.04 12.08
CA ARG A 100 4.63 1.46 11.68
C ARG A 100 5.99 2.10 11.57
N ILE A 101 6.90 1.76 12.45
CA ILE A 101 8.18 2.46 12.60
C ILE A 101 9.30 1.47 12.36
N ARG A 102 10.23 1.82 11.49
CA ARG A 102 11.43 0.99 11.25
C ARG A 102 12.26 0.91 12.52
N LYS A 103 12.70 -0.27 12.84
CA LYS A 103 13.64 -0.47 13.96
C LYS A 103 15.04 0.02 13.61
#